data_b74b68e51ce7496ea7c8c2278064a7b5
#
_entry.id   b74b68e51ce7496ea7c8c2278064a7b5
#
_cell.length_a   1.000
_cell.length_b   1.000
_cell.length_c   1.000
_cell.angle_alpha   90.00
_cell.angle_beta   90.00
_cell.angle_gamma   90.00
#
_symmetry.space_group_name_H-M   'P 1'
#
loop_
_entity.id
_entity.type
_entity.pdbx_description
1 polymer ?
#
loop_
_entity_poly.entity_id
_entity_poly.type
_entity_poly.pdbx_seq_one_letter_code
_entity_poly.pdbx_strand_id
1 'polypeptide(L)'
;MTERGEALLLAVIQGLTEFLPISSSGHLEAWKRISGSELQGDLSLDVLLHLATLFAVLLVYRRDVARLIGALLGGGESRRELLLVLLGAVPAGVFGLLLRSRIEGLSLAAPWVLPVAWVGCGLALLTIPLALRRGSAPRPIGVGAALWIGAWQVVALLPGVSRSGITIVAALWAGVEREEAARYSFLIAAPLVAGAALLEVPDLLRGGEAGSGAGVLLPAFLLAFLIGWVALKLLLRLLRTGRMHLWGYYLLAAA
;
A
#
# COMPACT_ATOMS: atom_id res chain seq x y z
N MET A 1 -8.80 23.47 -12.50
CA MET A 1 -9.48 23.08 -11.23
C MET A 1 -8.86 23.95 -10.12
N THR A 2 -9.54 24.23 -9.01
CA THR A 2 -8.85 24.89 -7.88
C THR A 2 -7.93 23.89 -7.20
N GLU A 3 -6.81 24.33 -6.61
CA GLU A 3 -5.88 23.49 -5.83
C GLU A 3 -6.62 22.61 -4.83
N ARG A 4 -7.55 23.19 -4.06
CA ARG A 4 -8.37 22.45 -3.11
C ARG A 4 -9.25 21.38 -3.75
N GLY A 5 -9.85 21.67 -4.91
CA GLY A 5 -10.67 20.71 -5.64
C GLY A 5 -9.85 19.53 -6.13
N GLU A 6 -8.63 19.78 -6.57
CA GLU A 6 -7.71 18.75 -7.03
C GLU A 6 -7.18 17.89 -5.88
N ALA A 7 -6.77 18.50 -4.76
CA ALA A 7 -6.34 17.77 -3.58
C ALA A 7 -7.45 16.84 -3.04
N LEU A 8 -8.72 17.29 -3.04
CA LEU A 8 -9.85 16.46 -2.66
C LEU A 8 -10.06 15.28 -3.64
N LEU A 9 -9.90 15.50 -4.95
CA LEU A 9 -9.98 14.42 -5.92
C LEU A 9 -8.85 13.40 -5.75
N LEU A 10 -7.61 13.86 -5.53
CA LEU A 10 -6.48 12.99 -5.21
C LEU A 10 -6.74 12.20 -3.91
N ALA A 11 -7.37 12.82 -2.92
CA ALA A 11 -7.79 12.14 -1.68
C ALA A 11 -8.81 11.02 -1.93
N VAL A 12 -9.77 11.25 -2.84
CA VAL A 12 -10.73 10.21 -3.28
C VAL A 12 -10.00 9.07 -3.98
N ILE A 13 -9.13 9.39 -4.93
CA ILE A 13 -8.34 8.40 -5.68
C ILE A 13 -7.51 7.57 -4.69
N GLN A 14 -6.74 8.21 -3.81
CA GLN A 14 -5.92 7.53 -2.82
C GLN A 14 -6.76 6.62 -1.93
N GLY A 15 -7.82 7.15 -1.32
CA GLY A 15 -8.66 6.37 -0.40
C GLY A 15 -9.28 5.13 -1.05
N LEU A 16 -9.74 5.25 -2.30
CA LEU A 16 -10.30 4.12 -3.03
C LEU A 16 -9.24 3.10 -3.45
N THR A 17 -8.10 3.55 -3.94
CA THR A 17 -7.15 2.69 -4.65
C THR A 17 -6.02 2.13 -3.78
N GLU A 18 -5.77 2.70 -2.59
CA GLU A 18 -4.69 2.24 -1.70
C GLU A 18 -4.88 0.79 -1.25
N PHE A 19 -6.11 0.40 -0.96
CA PHE A 19 -6.40 -0.94 -0.47
C PHE A 19 -6.75 -1.92 -1.59
N LEU A 20 -7.43 -1.43 -2.62
CA LEU A 20 -7.70 -2.23 -3.80
C LEU A 20 -6.38 -2.64 -4.49
N PRO A 21 -6.31 -3.83 -5.08
CA PRO A 21 -5.06 -4.34 -5.65
C PRO A 21 -4.76 -3.72 -7.02
N ILE A 22 -4.88 -2.37 -7.14
CA ILE A 22 -4.83 -1.65 -8.41
C ILE A 22 -3.78 -0.51 -8.46
N SER A 23 -2.99 -0.34 -7.41
CA SER A 23 -1.94 0.69 -7.29
C SER A 23 -2.45 2.13 -7.17
N SER A 24 -2.51 2.65 -5.94
CA SER A 24 -2.84 4.04 -5.66
C SER A 24 -1.83 5.01 -6.28
N SER A 25 -0.53 4.75 -6.09
CA SER A 25 0.53 5.58 -6.67
C SER A 25 0.42 5.67 -8.19
N GLY A 26 0.06 4.56 -8.86
CA GLY A 26 -0.17 4.56 -10.30
C GLY A 26 -1.34 5.44 -10.73
N HIS A 27 -2.45 5.38 -10.01
CA HIS A 27 -3.63 6.20 -10.33
C HIS A 27 -3.42 7.68 -10.03
N LEU A 28 -2.74 8.00 -8.92
CA LEU A 28 -2.36 9.38 -8.60
C LEU A 28 -1.45 9.97 -9.69
N GLU A 29 -0.42 9.23 -10.06
CA GLU A 29 0.53 9.65 -11.10
C GLU A 29 -0.13 9.80 -12.47
N ALA A 30 -0.97 8.82 -12.86
CA ALA A 30 -1.72 8.90 -14.11
C ALA A 30 -2.63 10.13 -14.15
N TRP A 31 -3.36 10.41 -13.05
CA TRP A 31 -4.19 11.60 -12.96
C TRP A 31 -3.36 12.88 -13.07
N LYS A 32 -2.29 13.01 -12.27
CA LYS A 32 -1.42 14.19 -12.26
C LYS A 32 -0.85 14.48 -13.67
N ARG A 33 -0.47 13.45 -14.42
CA ARG A 33 0.03 13.59 -15.80
C ARG A 33 -1.04 14.03 -16.79
N ILE A 34 -2.22 13.39 -16.75
CA ILE A 34 -3.32 13.67 -17.68
C ILE A 34 -3.91 15.07 -17.46
N SER A 35 -4.03 15.48 -16.17
CA SER A 35 -4.61 16.78 -15.81
C SER A 35 -3.64 17.95 -15.94
N GLY A 36 -2.33 17.70 -16.09
CA GLY A 36 -1.31 18.73 -16.00
C GLY A 36 -1.28 19.39 -14.61
N SER A 37 -1.39 18.58 -13.57
CA SER A 37 -1.54 19.00 -12.18
C SER A 37 -0.42 19.91 -11.69
N GLU A 38 -0.80 21.03 -11.08
CA GLU A 38 0.14 21.89 -10.33
C GLU A 38 0.63 21.25 -9.03
N LEU A 39 -0.08 20.21 -8.53
CA LEU A 39 0.30 19.42 -7.35
C LEU A 39 1.26 18.26 -7.73
N GLN A 40 1.80 18.26 -8.95
CA GLN A 40 2.82 17.31 -9.35
C GLN A 40 4.11 17.60 -8.56
N GLY A 41 4.52 16.62 -7.72
CA GLY A 41 5.69 16.79 -6.85
C GLY A 41 5.38 17.38 -5.46
N ASP A 42 4.10 17.65 -5.12
CA ASP A 42 3.74 17.98 -3.74
C ASP A 42 3.87 16.75 -2.83
N LEU A 43 5.08 16.57 -2.29
CA LEU A 43 5.41 15.49 -1.36
C LEU A 43 4.57 15.58 -0.08
N SER A 44 4.20 16.80 0.36
CA SER A 44 3.41 17.02 1.57
C SER A 44 2.03 16.39 1.46
N LEU A 45 1.37 16.63 0.32
CA LEU A 45 0.06 16.05 0.04
C LEU A 45 0.16 14.52 -0.12
N ASP A 46 1.13 14.02 -0.88
CA ASP A 46 1.29 12.59 -1.12
C ASP A 46 1.55 11.83 0.19
N VAL A 47 2.45 12.32 1.04
CA VAL A 47 2.71 11.73 2.37
C VAL A 47 1.48 11.78 3.25
N LEU A 48 0.77 12.91 3.26
CA LEU A 48 -0.43 13.08 4.06
C LEU A 48 -1.55 12.11 3.65
N LEU A 49 -1.75 11.89 2.35
CA LEU A 49 -2.73 10.96 1.83
C LEU A 49 -2.40 9.51 2.22
N HIS A 50 -1.11 9.11 2.18
CA HIS A 50 -0.67 7.81 2.65
C HIS A 50 -0.83 7.66 4.17
N LEU A 51 -0.55 8.71 4.95
CA LEU A 51 -0.81 8.72 6.39
C LEU A 51 -2.31 8.54 6.68
N ALA A 52 -3.18 9.23 5.94
CA ALA A 52 -4.62 9.10 6.11
C ALA A 52 -5.08 7.65 5.93
N THR A 53 -4.61 6.98 4.89
CA THR A 53 -4.93 5.56 4.66
C THR A 53 -4.24 4.63 5.67
N LEU A 54 -3.04 4.95 6.16
CA LEU A 54 -2.43 4.24 7.28
C LEU A 54 -3.31 4.30 8.53
N PHE A 55 -3.87 5.48 8.89
CA PHE A 55 -4.80 5.59 10.01
C PHE A 55 -6.05 4.73 9.82
N ALA A 56 -6.54 4.57 8.59
CA ALA A 56 -7.63 3.64 8.28
C ALA A 56 -7.25 2.18 8.57
N VAL A 57 -6.03 1.75 8.22
CA VAL A 57 -5.49 0.43 8.57
C VAL A 57 -5.41 0.26 10.09
N LEU A 58 -4.79 1.23 10.79
CA LEU A 58 -4.65 1.20 12.23
C LEU A 58 -6.01 1.10 12.95
N LEU A 59 -7.02 1.79 12.44
CA LEU A 59 -8.39 1.72 13.00
C LEU A 59 -9.04 0.35 12.77
N VAL A 60 -8.94 -0.21 11.56
CA VAL A 60 -9.53 -1.52 11.23
C VAL A 60 -8.84 -2.63 12.03
N TYR A 61 -7.51 -2.61 12.08
CA TYR A 61 -6.68 -3.61 12.77
C TYR A 61 -6.25 -3.18 14.17
N ARG A 62 -6.98 -2.25 14.83
CA ARG A 62 -6.59 -1.68 16.14
C ARG A 62 -6.31 -2.71 17.22
N ARG A 63 -7.00 -3.86 17.18
CA ARG A 63 -6.76 -4.96 18.16
C ARG A 63 -5.45 -5.68 17.87
N ASP A 64 -5.14 -5.92 16.61
CA ASP A 64 -3.88 -6.51 16.16
C ASP A 64 -2.72 -5.58 16.49
N VAL A 65 -2.84 -4.30 16.16
CA VAL A 65 -1.83 -3.26 16.46
C VAL A 65 -1.59 -3.16 17.98
N ALA A 66 -2.66 -3.08 18.80
CA ALA A 66 -2.53 -3.02 20.24
C ALA A 66 -1.82 -4.28 20.80
N ARG A 67 -2.12 -5.45 20.26
CA ARG A 67 -1.47 -6.72 20.62
C ARG A 67 0.01 -6.73 20.22
N LEU A 68 0.36 -6.24 19.02
CA LEU A 68 1.75 -6.14 18.57
C LEU A 68 2.55 -5.12 19.39
N ILE A 69 1.95 -3.97 19.74
CA ILE A 69 2.58 -2.99 20.63
C ILE A 69 2.77 -3.60 22.03
N GLY A 70 1.77 -4.29 22.57
CA GLY A 70 1.88 -5.00 23.85
C GLY A 70 2.98 -6.06 23.86
N ALA A 71 3.27 -6.67 22.72
CA ALA A 71 4.35 -7.65 22.57
C ALA A 71 5.75 -7.04 22.78
N LEU A 72 5.92 -5.74 22.59
CA LEU A 72 7.16 -5.03 22.90
C LEU A 72 7.42 -4.99 24.41
N LEU A 73 6.36 -5.01 25.20
CA LEU A 73 6.41 -4.83 26.64
C LEU A 73 6.38 -6.15 27.45
N GLY A 74 5.83 -7.24 26.89
CA GLY A 74 5.50 -8.40 27.71
C GLY A 74 5.86 -9.80 27.19
N GLY A 75 6.29 -9.97 25.95
CA GLY A 75 6.63 -11.31 25.42
C GLY A 75 5.42 -12.19 25.04
N GLY A 76 5.61 -13.49 24.89
CA GLY A 76 4.58 -14.47 24.54
C GLY A 76 4.37 -14.68 23.03
N GLU A 77 3.24 -15.28 22.63
CA GLU A 77 2.91 -15.59 21.23
C GLU A 77 2.87 -14.34 20.35
N SER A 78 2.41 -13.21 20.89
CA SER A 78 2.38 -11.93 20.19
C SER A 78 3.78 -11.43 19.79
N ARG A 79 4.84 -11.82 20.53
CA ARG A 79 6.23 -11.48 20.17
C ARG A 79 6.67 -12.19 18.88
N ARG A 80 6.29 -13.46 18.70
CA ARG A 80 6.56 -14.18 17.45
C ARG A 80 5.87 -13.52 16.27
N GLU A 81 4.61 -13.12 16.43
CA GLU A 81 3.85 -12.40 15.38
C GLU A 81 4.51 -11.05 15.04
N LEU A 82 4.91 -10.28 16.05
CA LEU A 82 5.64 -9.01 15.85
C LEU A 82 6.94 -9.23 15.07
N LEU A 83 7.74 -10.24 15.44
CA LEU A 83 8.98 -10.58 14.73
C LEU A 83 8.71 -10.96 13.26
N LEU A 84 7.64 -11.70 12.96
CA LEU A 84 7.27 -12.04 11.60
C LEU A 84 6.82 -10.80 10.80
N VAL A 85 6.09 -9.89 11.42
CA VAL A 85 5.71 -8.60 10.77
C VAL A 85 6.95 -7.77 10.46
N LEU A 86 7.87 -7.62 11.42
CA LEU A 86 9.12 -6.90 11.20
C LEU A 86 9.97 -7.57 10.11
N LEU A 87 10.08 -8.90 10.14
CA LEU A 87 10.82 -9.67 9.16
C LEU A 87 10.27 -9.50 7.73
N GLY A 88 8.95 -9.42 7.59
CA GLY A 88 8.30 -9.15 6.31
C GLY A 88 8.44 -7.69 5.85
N ALA A 89 8.60 -6.75 6.79
CA ALA A 89 8.79 -5.32 6.46
C ALA A 89 10.24 -4.97 6.11
N VAL A 90 11.22 -5.61 6.77
CA VAL A 90 12.67 -5.29 6.64
C VAL A 90 13.18 -5.28 5.20
N PRO A 91 12.90 -6.28 4.34
CA PRO A 91 13.41 -6.25 2.96
C PRO A 91 13.03 -4.97 2.22
N ALA A 92 11.75 -4.62 2.23
CA ALA A 92 11.27 -3.42 1.55
C ALA A 92 11.76 -2.12 2.22
N GLY A 93 11.92 -2.11 3.54
CA GLY A 93 12.52 -0.99 4.26
C GLY A 93 13.96 -0.73 3.86
N VAL A 94 14.78 -1.77 3.83
CA VAL A 94 16.20 -1.68 3.44
C VAL A 94 16.33 -1.24 1.98
N PHE A 95 15.65 -1.92 1.06
CA PHE A 95 15.72 -1.58 -0.36
C PHE A 95 15.10 -0.22 -0.66
N GLY A 96 14.02 0.16 0.04
CA GLY A 96 13.39 1.48 -0.09
C GLY A 96 14.35 2.61 0.28
N LEU A 97 15.10 2.45 1.37
CA LEU A 97 16.13 3.43 1.76
C LEU A 97 17.31 3.47 0.79
N LEU A 98 17.83 2.30 0.39
CA LEU A 98 19.00 2.22 -0.49
C LEU A 98 18.73 2.69 -1.93
N LEU A 99 17.50 2.48 -2.43
CA LEU A 99 17.14 2.74 -3.82
C LEU A 99 16.20 3.96 -3.98
N ARG A 100 15.95 4.72 -2.91
CA ARG A 100 14.99 5.85 -2.90
C ARG A 100 15.16 6.76 -4.11
N SER A 101 16.33 7.33 -4.30
CA SER A 101 16.61 8.28 -5.39
C SER A 101 16.45 7.67 -6.78
N ARG A 102 16.74 6.37 -6.93
CA ARG A 102 16.56 5.67 -8.20
C ARG A 102 15.09 5.39 -8.51
N ILE A 103 14.32 5.03 -7.49
CA ILE A 103 12.87 4.75 -7.62
C ILE A 103 12.13 6.04 -7.97
N GLU A 104 12.43 7.15 -7.28
CA GLU A 104 11.83 8.46 -7.55
C GLU A 104 12.16 8.93 -8.98
N GLY A 105 13.41 8.82 -9.41
CA GLY A 105 13.83 9.17 -10.76
C GLY A 105 13.21 8.31 -11.85
N LEU A 106 12.90 7.04 -11.57
CA LEU A 106 12.33 6.11 -12.56
C LEU A 106 10.89 6.52 -12.95
N SER A 107 10.08 6.97 -11.99
CA SER A 107 8.72 7.42 -12.25
C SER A 107 8.68 8.63 -13.19
N LEU A 108 9.59 9.57 -12.99
CA LEU A 108 9.65 10.81 -13.78
C LEU A 108 10.22 10.59 -15.18
N ALA A 109 11.24 9.72 -15.31
CA ALA A 109 12.00 9.57 -16.55
C ALA A 109 11.39 8.60 -17.57
N ALA A 110 10.49 7.70 -17.16
CA ALA A 110 10.07 6.59 -18.01
C ALA A 110 8.54 6.37 -17.98
N PRO A 111 7.77 7.01 -18.87
CA PRO A 111 6.30 6.90 -18.93
C PRO A 111 5.78 5.45 -19.05
N TRP A 112 6.56 4.55 -19.66
CA TRP A 112 6.21 3.14 -19.85
C TRP A 112 6.28 2.29 -18.56
N VAL A 113 6.91 2.80 -17.50
CA VAL A 113 7.04 2.05 -16.22
C VAL A 113 5.68 1.76 -15.63
N LEU A 114 4.76 2.73 -15.66
CA LEU A 114 3.43 2.59 -15.11
C LEU A 114 2.58 1.51 -15.82
N PRO A 115 2.41 1.54 -17.16
CA PRO A 115 1.72 0.47 -17.88
C PRO A 115 2.34 -0.91 -17.65
N VAL A 116 3.67 -1.03 -17.69
CA VAL A 116 4.36 -2.31 -17.47
C VAL A 116 4.10 -2.83 -16.04
N ALA A 117 4.15 -1.96 -15.04
CA ALA A 117 3.84 -2.32 -13.65
C ALA A 117 2.38 -2.79 -13.50
N TRP A 118 1.43 -2.13 -14.16
CA TRP A 118 0.03 -2.52 -14.16
C TRP A 118 -0.19 -3.87 -14.84
N VAL A 119 0.44 -4.10 -16.00
CA VAL A 119 0.41 -5.41 -16.66
C VAL A 119 0.97 -6.50 -15.74
N GLY A 120 2.14 -6.29 -15.13
CA GLY A 120 2.75 -7.24 -14.22
C GLY A 120 1.87 -7.56 -13.01
N CYS A 121 1.32 -6.53 -12.36
CA CYS A 121 0.36 -6.68 -11.27
C CYS A 121 -0.91 -7.41 -11.72
N GLY A 122 -1.46 -7.03 -12.88
CA GLY A 122 -2.66 -7.64 -13.44
C GLY A 122 -2.47 -9.14 -13.67
N LEU A 123 -1.35 -9.52 -14.31
CA LEU A 123 -1.00 -10.94 -14.51
C LEU A 123 -0.82 -11.67 -13.18
N ALA A 124 -0.14 -11.07 -12.19
CA ALA A 124 0.01 -11.66 -10.87
C ALA A 124 -1.34 -11.92 -10.21
N LEU A 125 -2.27 -10.96 -10.23
CA LEU A 125 -3.62 -11.13 -9.69
C LEU A 125 -4.40 -12.26 -10.38
N LEU A 126 -4.27 -12.43 -11.69
CA LEU A 126 -4.91 -13.50 -12.43
C LEU A 126 -4.41 -14.90 -12.05
N THR A 127 -3.28 -15.02 -11.36
CA THR A 127 -2.78 -16.29 -10.81
C THR A 127 -3.50 -16.72 -9.52
N ILE A 128 -4.26 -15.85 -8.86
CA ILE A 128 -4.93 -16.18 -7.58
C ILE A 128 -5.76 -17.46 -7.64
N PRO A 129 -6.60 -17.70 -8.67
CA PRO A 129 -7.36 -18.94 -8.76
C PRO A 129 -6.48 -20.19 -8.77
N LEU A 130 -5.28 -20.11 -9.38
CA LEU A 130 -4.33 -21.21 -9.40
C LEU A 130 -3.74 -21.48 -8.00
N ALA A 131 -3.38 -20.41 -7.26
CA ALA A 131 -2.91 -20.53 -5.89
C ALA A 131 -3.97 -21.20 -4.99
N LEU A 132 -5.23 -20.80 -5.12
CA LEU A 132 -6.34 -21.31 -4.34
C LEU A 132 -6.74 -22.77 -4.69
N ARG A 133 -6.51 -23.21 -5.92
CA ARG A 133 -6.79 -24.59 -6.37
C ARG A 133 -5.79 -25.62 -5.85
N ARG A 134 -4.67 -25.23 -5.26
CA ARG A 134 -3.66 -26.17 -4.73
C ARG A 134 -4.16 -27.06 -3.58
N GLY A 135 -5.34 -26.76 -3.02
CA GLY A 135 -6.06 -27.65 -2.09
C GLY A 135 -5.33 -27.97 -0.77
N SER A 136 -4.20 -27.31 -0.51
CA SER A 136 -3.47 -27.49 0.74
C SER A 136 -4.24 -26.83 1.90
N ALA A 137 -4.24 -27.49 3.06
CA ALA A 137 -4.75 -26.85 4.27
C ALA A 137 -4.05 -25.50 4.49
N PRO A 138 -4.79 -24.44 4.92
CA PRO A 138 -4.20 -23.14 5.19
C PRO A 138 -3.02 -23.26 6.16
N ARG A 139 -1.93 -22.56 5.84
CA ARG A 139 -0.72 -22.57 6.66
C ARG A 139 -0.61 -21.26 7.42
N PRO A 140 -0.22 -21.30 8.70
CA PRO A 140 0.11 -20.08 9.43
C PRO A 140 1.36 -19.43 8.83
N ILE A 141 1.47 -18.12 8.99
CA ILE A 141 2.67 -17.39 8.56
C ILE A 141 3.86 -17.84 9.40
N GLY A 142 4.87 -18.39 8.74
CA GLY A 142 6.17 -18.73 9.29
C GLY A 142 7.26 -17.84 8.71
N VAL A 143 8.49 -18.05 9.16
CA VAL A 143 9.67 -17.26 8.71
C VAL A 143 9.82 -17.27 7.19
N GLY A 144 9.71 -18.44 6.55
CA GLY A 144 9.81 -18.55 5.08
C GLY A 144 8.73 -17.78 4.34
N ALA A 145 7.47 -17.83 4.81
CA ALA A 145 6.38 -17.07 4.23
C ALA A 145 6.57 -15.56 4.45
N ALA A 146 7.00 -15.15 5.65
CA ALA A 146 7.29 -13.75 5.96
C ALA A 146 8.36 -13.16 5.03
N LEU A 147 9.48 -13.86 4.86
CA LEU A 147 10.56 -13.45 3.94
C LEU A 147 10.10 -13.44 2.48
N TRP A 148 9.36 -14.45 2.05
CA TRP A 148 8.80 -14.51 0.71
C TRP A 148 7.88 -13.33 0.42
N ILE A 149 6.93 -13.02 1.31
CA ILE A 149 6.01 -11.89 1.18
C ILE A 149 6.79 -10.57 1.23
N GLY A 150 7.79 -10.46 2.13
CA GLY A 150 8.68 -9.31 2.22
C GLY A 150 9.51 -9.07 0.95
N ALA A 151 10.00 -10.12 0.29
CA ALA A 151 10.68 -10.01 -0.99
C ALA A 151 9.75 -9.47 -2.10
N TRP A 152 8.50 -9.93 -2.15
CA TRP A 152 7.51 -9.37 -3.07
C TRP A 152 7.12 -7.93 -2.71
N GLN A 153 7.20 -7.56 -1.43
CA GLN A 153 7.02 -6.17 -1.01
C GLN A 153 8.14 -5.25 -1.55
N VAL A 154 9.36 -5.75 -1.79
CA VAL A 154 10.41 -5.00 -2.49
C VAL A 154 10.00 -4.67 -3.92
N VAL A 155 9.38 -5.62 -4.63
CA VAL A 155 8.86 -5.37 -5.99
C VAL A 155 7.80 -4.26 -5.97
N ALA A 156 7.03 -4.17 -4.89
CA ALA A 156 6.02 -3.13 -4.71
C ALA A 156 6.59 -1.71 -4.46
N LEU A 157 7.90 -1.54 -4.35
CA LEU A 157 8.54 -0.23 -4.36
C LEU A 157 8.57 0.41 -5.75
N LEU A 158 8.41 -0.40 -6.80
CA LEU A 158 8.34 0.12 -8.17
C LEU A 158 7.04 0.91 -8.36
N PRO A 159 7.11 2.12 -8.96
CA PRO A 159 5.95 2.93 -9.26
C PRO A 159 4.93 2.16 -10.10
N GLY A 160 3.66 2.24 -9.73
CA GLY A 160 2.59 1.52 -10.42
C GLY A 160 2.35 0.08 -9.95
N VAL A 161 3.24 -0.52 -9.16
CA VAL A 161 2.99 -1.83 -8.55
C VAL A 161 2.07 -1.68 -7.34
N SER A 162 0.98 -2.44 -7.31
CA SER A 162 0.10 -2.48 -6.14
C SER A 162 0.73 -3.28 -5.01
N ARG A 163 1.11 -2.60 -3.92
CA ARG A 163 1.69 -3.24 -2.74
C ARG A 163 0.74 -4.27 -2.13
N SER A 164 -0.52 -3.89 -1.87
CA SER A 164 -1.55 -4.80 -1.35
C SER A 164 -1.79 -5.97 -2.30
N GLY A 165 -1.88 -5.70 -3.61
CA GLY A 165 -2.07 -6.72 -4.64
C GLY A 165 -0.98 -7.77 -4.62
N ILE A 166 0.28 -7.35 -4.74
CA ILE A 166 1.40 -8.27 -4.90
C ILE A 166 1.71 -9.06 -3.62
N THR A 167 1.60 -8.42 -2.44
CA THR A 167 1.86 -9.10 -1.15
C THR A 167 0.76 -10.09 -0.79
N ILE A 168 -0.51 -9.80 -1.10
CA ILE A 168 -1.61 -10.76 -0.93
C ILE A 168 -1.43 -11.94 -1.89
N VAL A 169 -1.10 -11.69 -3.17
CA VAL A 169 -0.80 -12.77 -4.12
C VAL A 169 0.33 -13.66 -3.60
N ALA A 170 1.43 -13.07 -3.14
CA ALA A 170 2.56 -13.82 -2.58
C ALA A 170 2.17 -14.66 -1.37
N ALA A 171 1.33 -14.12 -0.47
CA ALA A 171 0.83 -14.84 0.70
C ALA A 171 -0.06 -16.04 0.30
N LEU A 172 -0.96 -15.85 -0.67
CA LEU A 172 -1.80 -16.93 -1.19
C LEU A 172 -0.97 -18.04 -1.85
N TRP A 173 0.08 -17.69 -2.59
CA TRP A 173 1.02 -18.65 -3.15
C TRP A 173 1.84 -19.40 -2.08
N ALA A 174 2.10 -18.76 -0.93
CA ALA A 174 2.70 -19.41 0.24
C ALA A 174 1.71 -20.33 1.00
N GLY A 175 0.45 -20.41 0.56
CA GLY A 175 -0.60 -21.23 1.18
C GLY A 175 -1.26 -20.58 2.40
N VAL A 176 -1.09 -19.26 2.58
CA VAL A 176 -1.75 -18.51 3.66
C VAL A 176 -3.23 -18.33 3.33
N GLU A 177 -4.08 -18.39 4.35
CA GLU A 177 -5.53 -18.17 4.22
C GLU A 177 -5.81 -16.72 3.77
N ARG A 178 -6.92 -16.51 3.04
CA ARG A 178 -7.22 -15.22 2.37
C ARG A 178 -7.29 -14.03 3.32
N GLU A 179 -8.00 -14.18 4.42
CA GLU A 179 -8.17 -13.09 5.40
C GLU A 179 -6.85 -12.79 6.11
N GLU A 180 -6.09 -13.85 6.43
CA GLU A 180 -4.78 -13.74 7.04
C GLU A 180 -3.75 -13.13 6.07
N ALA A 181 -3.81 -13.48 4.78
CA ALA A 181 -2.98 -12.89 3.73
C ALA A 181 -3.18 -11.38 3.64
N ALA A 182 -4.43 -10.91 3.67
CA ALA A 182 -4.72 -9.47 3.70
C ALA A 182 -4.30 -8.83 5.00
N ARG A 183 -4.65 -9.42 6.14
CA ARG A 183 -4.27 -8.91 7.45
C ARG A 183 -2.75 -8.71 7.54
N TYR A 184 -1.99 -9.72 7.21
CA TYR A 184 -0.54 -9.66 7.24
C TYR A 184 0.03 -8.64 6.26
N SER A 185 -0.49 -8.58 5.03
CA SER A 185 -0.10 -7.59 4.01
C SER A 185 -0.21 -6.15 4.53
N PHE A 186 -1.31 -5.83 5.22
CA PHE A 186 -1.50 -4.48 5.79
C PHE A 186 -0.65 -4.25 7.04
N LEU A 187 -0.44 -5.26 7.87
CA LEU A 187 0.40 -5.13 9.06
C LEU A 187 1.89 -4.92 8.71
N ILE A 188 2.43 -5.61 7.69
CA ILE A 188 3.83 -5.39 7.26
C ILE A 188 4.02 -4.06 6.53
N ALA A 189 2.96 -3.50 5.98
CA ALA A 189 2.98 -2.20 5.34
C ALA A 189 2.99 -1.04 6.34
N ALA A 190 2.34 -1.19 7.48
CA ALA A 190 2.19 -0.11 8.45
C ALA A 190 3.54 0.48 8.92
N PRO A 191 4.56 -0.30 9.33
CA PRO A 191 5.86 0.25 9.71
C PRO A 191 6.59 0.93 8.54
N LEU A 192 6.39 0.48 7.30
CA LEU A 192 7.02 1.10 6.12
C LEU A 192 6.41 2.48 5.83
N VAL A 193 5.08 2.58 5.80
CA VAL A 193 4.39 3.85 5.56
C VAL A 193 4.67 4.83 6.70
N ALA A 194 4.64 4.36 7.95
CA ALA A 194 5.00 5.19 9.10
C ALA A 194 6.46 5.67 9.02
N GLY A 195 7.38 4.77 8.66
CA GLY A 195 8.81 5.11 8.50
C GLY A 195 9.03 6.11 7.36
N ALA A 196 8.40 5.94 6.21
CA ALA A 196 8.47 6.88 5.10
C ALA A 196 7.96 8.28 5.52
N ALA A 197 6.80 8.33 6.18
CA ALA A 197 6.24 9.57 6.68
C ALA A 197 7.17 10.28 7.69
N LEU A 198 7.79 9.53 8.60
CA LEU A 198 8.76 10.08 9.56
C LEU A 198 10.00 10.67 8.88
N LEU A 199 10.43 10.12 7.77
CA LEU A 199 11.56 10.65 6.99
C LEU A 199 11.22 11.95 6.26
N GLU A 200 9.95 12.17 5.89
CA GLU A 200 9.49 13.38 5.20
C GLU A 200 9.13 14.53 6.18
N VAL A 201 8.79 14.20 7.45
CA VAL A 201 8.41 15.22 8.45
C VAL A 201 9.44 16.35 8.60
N PRO A 202 10.77 16.10 8.64
CA PRO A 202 11.74 17.19 8.74
C PRO A 202 11.68 18.17 7.57
N ASP A 203 11.43 17.71 6.36
CA ASP A 203 11.35 18.54 5.17
C ASP A 203 10.05 19.35 5.15
N LEU A 204 8.95 18.75 5.63
CA LEU A 204 7.67 19.44 5.85
C LEU A 204 7.80 20.57 6.88
N LEU A 205 8.53 20.33 8.00
CA LEU A 205 8.72 21.31 9.07
C LEU A 205 9.69 22.45 8.71
N ARG A 206 10.62 22.22 7.79
CA ARG A 206 11.58 23.23 7.32
C ARG A 206 10.98 24.23 6.33
N GLY A 207 9.70 24.10 6.00
CA GLY A 207 9.01 24.99 5.07
C GLY A 207 9.52 24.79 3.65
N GLY A 208 9.69 23.55 3.22
CA GLY A 208 9.96 23.19 1.83
C GLY A 208 9.00 23.97 0.93
N GLU A 209 9.51 24.56 -0.13
CA GLU A 209 8.79 25.47 -1.02
C GLU A 209 7.42 24.88 -1.42
N ALA A 210 6.38 25.68 -1.18
CA ALA A 210 5.03 25.54 -1.73
C ALA A 210 4.31 24.18 -1.50
N GLY A 211 4.23 23.71 -0.25
CA GLY A 211 3.23 22.69 0.09
C GLY A 211 1.86 23.33 0.26
N SER A 212 0.81 22.59 -0.10
CA SER A 212 -0.58 22.99 0.11
C SER A 212 -0.83 23.41 1.56
N GLY A 213 -1.56 24.50 1.78
CA GLY A 213 -1.85 25.02 3.13
C GLY A 213 -2.77 24.08 3.93
N ALA A 214 -2.79 24.23 5.26
CA ALA A 214 -3.62 23.42 6.17
C ALA A 214 -5.12 23.39 5.78
N GLY A 215 -5.63 24.46 5.15
CA GLY A 215 -7.00 24.54 4.64
C GLY A 215 -7.28 23.59 3.48
N VAL A 216 -6.23 23.09 2.81
CA VAL A 216 -6.31 22.07 1.74
C VAL A 216 -5.99 20.69 2.30
N LEU A 217 -4.92 20.59 3.08
CA LEU A 217 -4.38 19.33 3.59
C LEU A 217 -5.35 18.62 4.54
N LEU A 218 -5.96 19.34 5.51
CA LEU A 218 -6.84 18.70 6.50
C LEU A 218 -8.10 18.09 5.89
N PRO A 219 -8.86 18.78 5.01
CA PRO A 219 -9.98 18.16 4.31
C PRO A 219 -9.58 16.96 3.45
N ALA A 220 -8.43 17.03 2.75
CA ALA A 220 -7.91 15.94 1.94
C ALA A 220 -7.57 14.71 2.81
N PHE A 221 -6.91 14.92 3.96
CA PHE A 221 -6.62 13.85 4.93
C PHE A 221 -7.90 13.16 5.41
N LEU A 222 -8.87 13.94 5.88
CA LEU A 222 -10.12 13.38 6.41
C LEU A 222 -10.89 12.59 5.35
N LEU A 223 -10.91 13.11 4.13
CA LEU A 223 -11.59 12.45 3.01
C LEU A 223 -10.89 11.14 2.62
N ALA A 224 -9.56 11.16 2.46
CA ALA A 224 -8.78 9.94 2.16
C ALA A 224 -8.91 8.89 3.28
N PHE A 225 -8.89 9.32 4.54
CA PHE A 225 -9.11 8.43 5.68
C PHE A 225 -10.49 7.77 5.64
N LEU A 226 -11.56 8.54 5.49
CA LEU A 226 -12.94 8.02 5.50
C LEU A 226 -13.19 7.07 4.33
N ILE A 227 -12.80 7.49 3.12
CA ILE A 227 -12.95 6.67 1.92
C ILE A 227 -12.09 5.41 2.05
N GLY A 228 -10.84 5.54 2.50
CA GLY A 228 -9.94 4.41 2.72
C GLY A 228 -10.49 3.43 3.75
N TRP A 229 -11.04 3.90 4.84
CA TRP A 229 -11.68 3.04 5.84
C TRP A 229 -12.83 2.22 5.27
N VAL A 230 -13.68 2.82 4.43
CA VAL A 230 -14.77 2.12 3.73
C VAL A 230 -14.22 1.15 2.70
N ALA A 231 -13.24 1.59 1.88
CA ALA A 231 -12.62 0.78 0.84
C ALA A 231 -11.91 -0.47 1.42
N LEU A 232 -11.20 -0.32 2.54
CA LEU A 232 -10.56 -1.45 3.23
C LEU A 232 -11.60 -2.47 3.72
N LYS A 233 -12.71 -2.02 4.32
CA LYS A 233 -13.79 -2.92 4.73
C LYS A 233 -14.45 -3.63 3.54
N LEU A 234 -14.59 -2.92 2.43
CA LEU A 234 -15.12 -3.52 1.20
C LEU A 234 -14.17 -4.56 0.63
N LEU A 235 -12.87 -4.26 0.59
CA LEU A 235 -11.85 -5.22 0.14
C LEU A 235 -11.91 -6.51 0.98
N LEU A 236 -11.96 -6.41 2.31
CA LEU A 236 -12.04 -7.57 3.19
C LEU A 236 -13.29 -8.43 2.93
N ARG A 237 -14.42 -7.82 2.57
CA ARG A 237 -15.62 -8.55 2.12
C ARG A 237 -15.41 -9.23 0.77
N LEU A 238 -14.79 -8.53 -0.19
CA LEU A 238 -14.51 -9.07 -1.53
C LEU A 238 -13.52 -10.24 -1.50
N LEU A 239 -12.53 -10.21 -0.62
CA LEU A 239 -11.58 -11.32 -0.43
C LEU A 239 -12.28 -12.63 -0.07
N ARG A 240 -13.32 -12.57 0.77
CA ARG A 240 -14.14 -13.74 1.12
C ARG A 240 -14.81 -14.39 -0.10
N THR A 241 -15.19 -13.59 -1.09
CA THR A 241 -15.81 -14.11 -2.33
C THR A 241 -14.83 -14.80 -3.28
N GLY A 242 -13.51 -14.67 -3.07
CA GLY A 242 -12.47 -15.20 -3.94
C GLY A 242 -12.33 -14.50 -5.29
N ARG A 243 -12.99 -13.36 -5.50
CA ARG A 243 -13.05 -12.65 -6.78
C ARG A 243 -11.98 -11.56 -6.94
N MET A 244 -10.98 -11.53 -6.07
CA MET A 244 -9.91 -10.53 -6.12
C MET A 244 -9.15 -10.53 -7.46
N HIS A 245 -9.04 -11.69 -8.13
CA HIS A 245 -8.40 -11.82 -9.43
C HIS A 245 -9.05 -10.98 -10.54
N LEU A 246 -10.33 -10.57 -10.39
CA LEU A 246 -11.02 -9.73 -11.37
C LEU A 246 -10.36 -8.35 -11.53
N TRP A 247 -9.71 -7.84 -10.49
CA TRP A 247 -8.94 -6.60 -10.58
C TRP A 247 -7.73 -6.72 -11.52
N GLY A 248 -7.27 -7.96 -11.80
CA GLY A 248 -6.26 -8.20 -12.81
C GLY A 248 -6.71 -7.77 -14.22
N TYR A 249 -7.95 -8.05 -14.60
CA TYR A 249 -8.50 -7.59 -15.88
C TYR A 249 -8.61 -6.07 -15.94
N TYR A 250 -8.98 -5.42 -14.81
CA TYR A 250 -8.99 -3.97 -14.74
C TYR A 250 -7.62 -3.38 -15.03
N LEU A 251 -6.57 -3.89 -14.36
CA LEU A 251 -5.20 -3.39 -14.56
C LEU A 251 -4.68 -3.62 -15.99
N LEU A 252 -5.03 -4.75 -16.60
CA LEU A 252 -4.67 -5.02 -18.01
C LEU A 252 -5.39 -4.08 -18.99
N ALA A 253 -6.61 -3.64 -18.67
CA ALA A 253 -7.36 -2.72 -19.49
C ALA A 253 -6.93 -1.25 -19.29
N ALA A 254 -6.37 -0.93 -18.12
CA ALA A 254 -5.92 0.42 -17.77
C ALA A 254 -4.46 0.70 -18.21
N ALA A 255 -3.68 -0.34 -18.51
CA ALA A 255 -2.29 -0.25 -18.93
C ALA A 255 -2.15 0.16 -20.39
#